data_21bd68456ae298a84a5cbc8f885734d8
#
_entry.id   21bd68456ae298a84a5cbc8f885734d8
#
_cell.length_a   1.000
_cell.length_b   1.000
_cell.length_c   1.000
_cell.angle_alpha   90.00
_cell.angle_beta   90.00
_cell.angle_gamma   90.00
#
_symmetry.space_group_name_H-M   'P 1'
#
loop_
_entity.id
_entity.type
_entity.pdbx_description
1 polymer ?
#
loop_
_entity_poly.entity_id
_entity_poly.type
_entity_poly.pdbx_seq_one_letter_code
_entity_poly.pdbx_strand_id
1 'polypeptide(L)'
;GTVDWSWAIATVGIIVAFTAPLLGALVDQKRRRKPWLAVLTTIVVTCTALLYFTQPNAHWIAWGLTLFVFAGVAFELAQVIYNAMLYTLAPKDYIGRISGWGWSFSYFGGITCLSVALLLFIQGHFFSTAHENNIRLITLFSALWVGFFSLPLFFFTKDLPERKITSIKALQRGFIALLINFRYLRHNKAVFFYLIANLIYTDGLNTLLAYSAIYASGTFHMQIKEVIMLAISVNLTAGLGAIIFAWVDDKIGSKFVICLSLIVLAATVIGMLITHSVIIFWVLALVGGIFLGPSQASSRSYMVRITPEHLATQLFGFYALSGRVTAFIGPFLVGLLTKLYQSQRVGLFAPELMLLLGLAFMLFLPRHQKSPSQIQD
;
A
#
# COMPACT_ATOMS: atom_id res chain seq x y z
N GLY A 1 -23.98 9.45 -2.56
CA GLY A 1 -23.40 8.45 -1.62
C GLY A 1 -22.33 7.61 -2.27
N THR A 2 -22.64 6.38 -2.72
CA THR A 2 -21.63 5.46 -3.27
C THR A 2 -20.94 6.01 -4.52
N VAL A 3 -21.67 6.70 -5.38
CA VAL A 3 -21.13 7.34 -6.60
C VAL A 3 -20.13 8.45 -6.24
N ASP A 4 -20.49 9.33 -5.33
CA ASP A 4 -19.63 10.45 -4.89
C ASP A 4 -18.34 9.92 -4.23
N TRP A 5 -18.46 8.87 -3.42
CA TRP A 5 -17.32 8.19 -2.82
C TRP A 5 -16.38 7.60 -3.87
N SER A 6 -16.93 6.93 -4.87
CA SER A 6 -16.15 6.36 -5.99
C SER A 6 -15.42 7.44 -6.78
N TRP A 7 -16.07 8.57 -7.04
CA TRP A 7 -15.43 9.73 -7.67
C TRP A 7 -14.31 10.33 -6.83
N ALA A 8 -14.48 10.40 -5.50
CA ALA A 8 -13.43 10.89 -4.61
C ALA A 8 -12.19 9.98 -4.66
N ILE A 9 -12.36 8.65 -4.60
CA ILE A 9 -11.26 7.68 -4.72
C ILE A 9 -10.56 7.81 -6.08
N ALA A 10 -11.34 7.89 -7.18
CA ALA A 10 -10.80 8.08 -8.52
C ALA A 10 -10.00 9.38 -8.65
N THR A 11 -10.49 10.46 -8.06
CA THR A 11 -9.82 11.77 -8.03
C THR A 11 -8.47 11.67 -7.31
N VAL A 12 -8.39 11.02 -6.14
CA VAL A 12 -7.12 10.74 -5.45
C VAL A 12 -6.16 9.99 -6.39
N GLY A 13 -6.62 8.90 -7.01
CA GLY A 13 -5.80 8.10 -7.92
C GLY A 13 -5.24 8.92 -9.09
N ILE A 14 -6.08 9.71 -9.74
CA ILE A 14 -5.68 10.56 -10.87
C ILE A 14 -4.64 11.61 -10.44
N ILE A 15 -4.90 12.35 -9.35
CA ILE A 15 -3.96 13.36 -8.86
C ILE A 15 -2.62 12.73 -8.51
N VAL A 16 -2.62 11.61 -7.79
CA VAL A 16 -1.39 10.90 -7.40
C VAL A 16 -0.65 10.40 -8.63
N ALA A 17 -1.35 9.88 -9.63
CA ALA A 17 -0.73 9.38 -10.86
C ALA A 17 0.16 10.42 -11.55
N PHE A 18 -0.28 11.68 -11.61
CA PHE A 18 0.49 12.76 -12.21
C PHE A 18 1.49 13.40 -11.26
N THR A 19 1.16 13.51 -9.97
CA THR A 19 1.98 14.27 -9.01
C THR A 19 3.07 13.43 -8.36
N ALA A 20 2.91 12.13 -8.18
CA ALA A 20 3.89 11.30 -7.49
C ALA A 20 5.27 11.24 -8.18
N PRO A 21 5.40 10.99 -9.50
CA PRO A 21 6.69 11.02 -10.16
C PRO A 21 7.33 12.41 -10.17
N LEU A 22 6.51 13.46 -10.32
CA LEU A 22 6.96 14.84 -10.31
C LEU A 22 7.49 15.27 -8.94
N LEU A 23 6.75 14.96 -7.88
CA LEU A 23 7.19 15.19 -6.50
C LEU A 23 8.47 14.40 -6.21
N GLY A 24 8.53 13.14 -6.63
CA GLY A 24 9.71 12.30 -6.47
C GLY A 24 10.95 12.93 -7.11
N ALA A 25 10.83 13.39 -8.36
CA ALA A 25 11.92 14.06 -9.06
C ALA A 25 12.36 15.35 -8.36
N LEU A 26 11.41 16.13 -7.84
CA LEU A 26 11.69 17.38 -7.11
C LEU A 26 12.40 17.10 -5.78
N VAL A 27 11.97 16.10 -5.03
CA VAL A 27 12.57 15.69 -3.75
C VAL A 27 13.99 15.18 -3.97
N ASP A 28 14.23 14.35 -5.00
CA ASP A 28 15.58 13.85 -5.34
C ASP A 28 16.54 14.99 -5.74
N GLN A 29 16.05 16.06 -6.40
CA GLN A 29 16.86 17.25 -6.70
C GLN A 29 17.30 18.01 -5.44
N LYS A 30 16.41 18.15 -4.45
CA LYS A 30 16.71 18.83 -3.18
C LYS A 30 17.43 17.92 -2.17
N ARG A 31 17.37 16.62 -2.35
CA ARG A 31 17.91 15.55 -1.48
C ARG A 31 17.28 15.45 -0.08
N ARG A 32 16.69 16.50 0.49
CA ARG A 32 15.99 16.44 1.79
C ARG A 32 14.60 15.86 1.64
N ARG A 33 14.32 14.79 2.37
CA ARG A 33 13.05 14.06 2.33
C ARG A 33 12.12 14.41 3.49
N LYS A 34 12.69 14.59 4.70
CA LYS A 34 11.90 14.84 5.91
C LYS A 34 11.01 16.07 5.87
N PRO A 35 11.42 17.26 5.38
CA PRO A 35 10.54 18.42 5.32
C PRO A 35 9.29 18.20 4.46
N TRP A 36 9.45 17.52 3.32
CA TRP A 36 8.33 17.18 2.44
C TRP A 36 7.37 16.19 3.12
N LEU A 37 7.95 15.16 3.76
CA LEU A 37 7.18 14.18 4.51
C LEU A 37 6.43 14.84 5.67
N ALA A 38 7.06 15.80 6.39
CA ALA A 38 6.43 16.54 7.47
C ALA A 38 5.22 17.35 6.99
N VAL A 39 5.36 18.08 5.87
CA VAL A 39 4.24 18.85 5.29
C VAL A 39 3.09 17.92 4.90
N LEU A 40 3.38 16.84 4.20
CA LEU A 40 2.36 15.88 3.77
C LEU A 40 1.67 15.20 4.96
N THR A 41 2.44 14.77 5.97
CA THR A 41 1.89 14.18 7.20
C THR A 41 1.01 15.19 7.94
N THR A 42 1.42 16.46 8.02
CA THR A 42 0.60 17.52 8.63
C THR A 42 -0.72 17.70 7.88
N ILE A 43 -0.71 17.67 6.55
CA ILE A 43 -1.94 17.74 5.75
C ILE A 43 -2.85 16.55 6.08
N VAL A 44 -2.31 15.32 6.12
CA VAL A 44 -3.09 14.12 6.49
C VAL A 44 -3.73 14.29 7.87
N VAL A 45 -2.93 14.63 8.88
CA VAL A 45 -3.40 14.81 10.26
C VAL A 45 -4.47 15.88 10.35
N THR A 46 -4.22 17.05 9.74
CA THR A 46 -5.15 18.18 9.78
C THR A 46 -6.47 17.85 9.07
N CYS A 47 -6.41 17.31 7.85
CA CYS A 47 -7.63 16.94 7.11
C CYS A 47 -8.42 15.85 7.85
N THR A 48 -7.75 14.85 8.42
CA THR A 48 -8.40 13.80 9.21
C THR A 48 -9.04 14.38 10.47
N ALA A 49 -8.38 15.31 11.17
CA ALA A 49 -8.95 15.99 12.33
C ALA A 49 -10.17 16.86 11.97
N LEU A 50 -10.10 17.57 10.84
CA LEU A 50 -11.19 18.42 10.35
C LEU A 50 -12.45 17.62 9.96
N LEU A 51 -12.34 16.32 9.66
CA LEU A 51 -13.49 15.44 9.46
C LEU A 51 -14.39 15.35 10.70
N TYR A 52 -13.89 15.69 11.89
CA TYR A 52 -14.69 15.80 13.11
C TYR A 52 -15.89 16.75 12.95
N PHE A 53 -15.75 17.81 12.16
CA PHE A 53 -16.83 18.78 11.93
C PHE A 53 -17.91 18.29 10.95
N THR A 54 -17.66 17.18 10.24
CA THR A 54 -18.63 16.60 9.31
C THR A 54 -19.86 16.08 10.08
N GLN A 55 -21.04 16.52 9.68
CA GLN A 55 -22.30 16.06 10.28
C GLN A 55 -23.03 15.09 9.30
N PRO A 56 -23.91 14.21 9.82
CA PRO A 56 -24.60 13.21 9.01
C PRO A 56 -25.78 13.84 8.23
N ASN A 57 -25.49 14.85 7.39
CA ASN A 57 -26.47 15.43 6.47
C ASN A 57 -25.83 15.75 5.10
N ALA A 58 -26.68 15.89 4.08
CA ALA A 58 -26.23 16.06 2.71
C ALA A 58 -25.35 17.30 2.45
N HIS A 59 -25.52 18.34 3.25
CA HIS A 59 -24.76 19.60 3.13
C HIS A 59 -23.27 19.40 3.40
N TRP A 60 -22.91 18.43 4.25
CA TRP A 60 -21.53 18.15 4.63
C TRP A 60 -20.82 17.13 3.74
N ILE A 61 -21.51 16.53 2.76
CA ILE A 61 -20.90 15.51 1.87
C ILE A 61 -19.72 16.10 1.10
N ALA A 62 -19.90 17.27 0.47
CA ALA A 62 -18.84 17.91 -0.31
C ALA A 62 -17.62 18.25 0.57
N TRP A 63 -17.83 18.74 1.80
CA TRP A 63 -16.78 19.01 2.78
C TRP A 63 -16.01 17.74 3.13
N GLY A 64 -16.71 16.67 3.53
CA GLY A 64 -16.09 15.41 3.92
C GLY A 64 -15.29 14.77 2.77
N LEU A 65 -15.86 14.75 1.55
CA LEU A 65 -15.18 14.22 0.37
C LEU A 65 -13.95 15.05 -0.03
N THR A 66 -14.02 16.37 0.09
CA THR A 66 -12.88 17.25 -0.17
C THR A 66 -11.73 16.97 0.79
N LEU A 67 -12.01 16.90 2.10
CA LEU A 67 -11.00 16.54 3.11
C LEU A 67 -10.42 15.14 2.86
N PHE A 68 -11.27 14.17 2.50
CA PHE A 68 -10.83 12.83 2.15
C PHE A 68 -9.88 12.83 0.95
N VAL A 69 -10.18 13.59 -0.10
CA VAL A 69 -9.31 13.70 -1.29
C VAL A 69 -7.95 14.31 -0.91
N PHE A 70 -7.94 15.42 -0.16
CA PHE A 70 -6.68 16.05 0.26
C PHE A 70 -5.85 15.14 1.18
N ALA A 71 -6.49 14.49 2.17
CA ALA A 71 -5.82 13.53 3.03
C ALA A 71 -5.27 12.33 2.23
N GLY A 72 -6.07 11.79 1.32
CA GLY A 72 -5.69 10.65 0.48
C GLY A 72 -4.51 10.95 -0.43
N VAL A 73 -4.55 12.08 -1.15
CA VAL A 73 -3.43 12.52 -1.99
C VAL A 73 -2.17 12.74 -1.16
N ALA A 74 -2.26 13.45 -0.03
CA ALA A 74 -1.12 13.71 0.83
C ALA A 74 -0.54 12.41 1.41
N PHE A 75 -1.38 11.47 1.81
CA PHE A 75 -0.96 10.15 2.32
C PHE A 75 -0.19 9.36 1.26
N GLU A 76 -0.71 9.25 0.05
CA GLU A 76 -0.06 8.52 -1.04
C GLU A 76 1.28 9.15 -1.42
N LEU A 77 1.35 10.48 -1.50
CA LEU A 77 2.60 11.19 -1.77
C LEU A 77 3.61 11.04 -0.62
N ALA A 78 3.14 11.02 0.64
CA ALA A 78 3.97 10.72 1.79
C ALA A 78 4.56 9.30 1.71
N GLN A 79 3.78 8.31 1.27
CA GLN A 79 4.24 6.93 1.07
C GLN A 79 5.37 6.83 0.04
N VAL A 80 5.33 7.61 -1.04
CA VAL A 80 6.42 7.67 -2.04
C VAL A 80 7.74 8.07 -1.37
N ILE A 81 7.70 9.16 -0.59
CA ILE A 81 8.89 9.67 0.10
C ILE A 81 9.35 8.71 1.19
N TYR A 82 8.42 8.19 1.99
CA TYR A 82 8.68 7.22 3.04
C TYR A 82 9.36 5.96 2.50
N ASN A 83 8.85 5.41 1.40
CA ASN A 83 9.44 4.24 0.77
C ASN A 83 10.86 4.52 0.25
N ALA A 84 11.11 5.70 -0.32
CA ALA A 84 12.43 6.11 -0.77
C ALA A 84 13.42 6.31 0.40
N MET A 85 12.94 6.63 1.62
CA MET A 85 13.81 6.73 2.80
C MET A 85 14.44 5.41 3.19
N LEU A 86 13.89 4.27 2.79
CA LEU A 86 14.47 2.96 3.06
C LEU A 86 15.94 2.86 2.59
N TYR A 87 16.30 3.55 1.51
CA TYR A 87 17.68 3.66 1.04
C TYR A 87 18.66 4.23 2.06
N THR A 88 18.20 5.24 2.81
CA THR A 88 19.06 5.96 3.77
C THR A 88 18.99 5.36 5.17
N LEU A 89 17.92 4.64 5.48
CA LEU A 89 17.68 4.07 6.80
C LEU A 89 18.18 2.64 6.94
N ALA A 90 18.19 1.88 5.83
CA ALA A 90 18.55 0.48 5.84
C ALA A 90 19.98 0.25 5.31
N PRO A 91 20.88 -0.35 6.09
CA PRO A 91 22.08 -0.95 5.52
C PRO A 91 21.71 -1.97 4.45
N LYS A 92 22.55 -2.14 3.42
CA LYS A 92 22.26 -3.01 2.26
C LYS A 92 21.85 -4.43 2.62
N ASP A 93 22.44 -4.99 3.69
CA ASP A 93 22.18 -6.36 4.15
C ASP A 93 20.92 -6.49 5.02
N TYR A 94 20.27 -5.37 5.39
CA TYR A 94 19.10 -5.32 6.27
C TYR A 94 17.87 -4.69 5.63
N ILE A 95 17.88 -4.47 4.31
CA ILE A 95 16.78 -3.83 3.58
C ILE A 95 15.48 -4.64 3.76
N GLY A 96 15.54 -5.97 3.65
CA GLY A 96 14.40 -6.86 3.83
C GLY A 96 13.84 -6.78 5.24
N ARG A 97 14.71 -6.83 6.28
CA ARG A 97 14.29 -6.73 7.68
C ARG A 97 13.60 -5.41 7.99
N ILE A 98 14.19 -4.28 7.62
CA ILE A 98 13.62 -2.96 7.90
C ILE A 98 12.32 -2.77 7.12
N SER A 99 12.25 -3.25 5.88
CA SER A 99 11.01 -3.25 5.10
C SER A 99 9.91 -4.10 5.72
N GLY A 100 10.24 -5.36 6.08
CA GLY A 100 9.28 -6.30 6.66
C GLY A 100 8.77 -5.84 8.02
N TRP A 101 9.64 -5.37 8.89
CA TRP A 101 9.23 -4.81 10.19
C TRP A 101 8.35 -3.58 10.03
N GLY A 102 8.68 -2.67 9.08
CA GLY A 102 7.83 -1.51 8.79
C GLY A 102 6.43 -1.90 8.36
N TRP A 103 6.29 -2.90 7.50
CA TRP A 103 4.98 -3.43 7.10
C TRP A 103 4.26 -4.14 8.24
N SER A 104 4.99 -4.92 9.05
CA SER A 104 4.42 -5.59 10.23
C SER A 104 3.86 -4.59 11.24
N PHE A 105 4.63 -3.55 11.57
CA PHE A 105 4.13 -2.47 12.44
C PHE A 105 2.91 -1.74 11.85
N SER A 106 2.81 -1.63 10.52
CA SER A 106 1.62 -1.08 9.86
C SER A 106 0.39 -1.95 10.11
N TYR A 107 0.51 -3.29 9.96
CA TYR A 107 -0.59 -4.21 10.23
C TYR A 107 -1.01 -4.18 11.70
N PHE A 108 -0.06 -4.34 12.63
CA PHE A 108 -0.38 -4.33 14.07
C PHE A 108 -0.86 -2.97 14.54
N GLY A 109 -0.26 -1.88 14.06
CA GLY A 109 -0.69 -0.52 14.38
C GLY A 109 -2.12 -0.23 13.90
N GLY A 110 -2.47 -0.70 12.71
CA GLY A 110 -3.82 -0.59 12.17
C GLY A 110 -4.85 -1.37 12.99
N ILE A 111 -4.56 -2.65 13.32
CA ILE A 111 -5.44 -3.47 14.17
C ILE A 111 -5.61 -2.82 15.55
N THR A 112 -4.52 -2.36 16.16
CA THR A 112 -4.57 -1.74 17.49
C THR A 112 -5.39 -0.46 17.46
N CYS A 113 -5.17 0.42 16.45
CA CYS A 113 -5.95 1.63 16.28
C CYS A 113 -7.46 1.34 16.15
N LEU A 114 -7.83 0.39 15.30
CA LEU A 114 -9.22 -0.02 15.10
C LEU A 114 -9.82 -0.63 16.36
N SER A 115 -9.07 -1.48 17.07
CA SER A 115 -9.54 -2.10 18.32
C SER A 115 -9.77 -1.06 19.42
N VAL A 116 -8.84 -0.13 19.58
CA VAL A 116 -8.99 0.96 20.55
C VAL A 116 -10.17 1.86 20.17
N ALA A 117 -10.31 2.20 18.88
CA ALA A 117 -11.45 2.99 18.40
C ALA A 117 -12.79 2.29 18.68
N LEU A 118 -12.89 0.98 18.41
CA LEU A 118 -14.08 0.18 18.68
C LEU A 118 -14.43 0.14 20.17
N LEU A 119 -13.44 -0.17 21.02
CA LEU A 119 -13.64 -0.34 22.45
C LEU A 119 -13.98 0.98 23.15
N LEU A 120 -13.33 2.09 22.81
CA LEU A 120 -13.53 3.35 23.50
C LEU A 120 -14.75 4.13 22.99
N PHE A 121 -14.94 4.19 21.67
CA PHE A 121 -15.92 5.10 21.08
C PHE A 121 -17.23 4.42 20.69
N ILE A 122 -17.22 3.12 20.40
CA ILE A 122 -18.43 2.40 19.95
C ILE A 122 -19.02 1.55 21.07
N GLN A 123 -18.21 0.71 21.72
CA GLN A 123 -18.70 -0.22 22.74
C GLN A 123 -18.66 0.36 24.16
N GLY A 124 -17.71 1.24 24.45
CA GLY A 124 -17.44 1.70 25.82
C GLY A 124 -18.46 2.65 26.41
N HIS A 125 -19.42 3.16 25.62
CA HIS A 125 -20.44 4.13 26.06
C HIS A 125 -19.87 5.37 26.79
N PHE A 126 -18.57 5.64 26.67
CA PHE A 126 -17.91 6.77 27.34
C PHE A 126 -18.27 8.12 26.72
N PHE A 127 -18.75 8.11 25.48
CA PHE A 127 -19.03 9.33 24.72
C PHE A 127 -20.50 9.35 24.27
N SER A 128 -21.04 10.58 24.18
CA SER A 128 -22.41 10.77 23.70
C SER A 128 -22.59 10.27 22.28
N THR A 129 -23.65 9.53 22.03
CA THR A 129 -24.09 9.10 20.69
C THR A 129 -24.91 10.18 19.96
N ALA A 130 -25.26 11.29 20.66
CA ALA A 130 -26.02 12.38 20.06
C ALA A 130 -25.27 12.95 18.85
N HIS A 131 -25.96 13.09 17.72
CA HIS A 131 -25.43 13.54 16.45
C HIS A 131 -24.20 12.72 15.98
N GLU A 132 -24.14 11.43 16.34
CA GLU A 132 -23.03 10.52 16.04
C GLU A 132 -21.66 11.05 16.50
N ASN A 133 -21.64 11.75 17.61
CA ASN A 133 -20.43 12.40 18.14
C ASN A 133 -19.33 11.39 18.48
N ASN A 134 -19.70 10.20 18.95
CA ASN A 134 -18.78 9.09 19.19
C ASN A 134 -18.04 8.66 17.90
N ILE A 135 -18.73 8.58 16.76
CA ILE A 135 -18.12 8.26 15.45
C ILE A 135 -17.20 9.41 14.99
N ARG A 136 -17.63 10.67 15.16
CA ARG A 136 -16.84 11.86 14.80
C ARG A 136 -15.56 11.95 15.62
N LEU A 137 -15.58 11.59 16.90
CA LEU A 137 -14.39 11.52 17.76
C LEU A 137 -13.34 10.50 17.27
N ILE A 138 -13.75 9.44 16.56
CA ILE A 138 -12.81 8.49 15.96
C ILE A 138 -11.88 9.19 14.94
N THR A 139 -12.35 10.21 14.23
CA THR A 139 -11.49 10.95 13.29
C THR A 139 -10.40 11.72 14.00
N LEU A 140 -10.71 12.37 15.15
CA LEU A 140 -9.71 13.04 15.99
C LEU A 140 -8.72 12.05 16.59
N PHE A 141 -9.22 10.92 17.09
CA PHE A 141 -8.38 9.84 17.60
C PHE A 141 -7.43 9.33 16.52
N SER A 142 -7.92 9.07 15.31
CA SER A 142 -7.12 8.62 14.18
C SER A 142 -6.06 9.66 13.77
N ALA A 143 -6.42 10.94 13.76
CA ALA A 143 -5.48 12.02 13.49
C ALA A 143 -4.36 12.09 14.54
N LEU A 144 -4.71 11.99 15.83
CA LEU A 144 -3.73 11.92 16.92
C LEU A 144 -2.85 10.68 16.82
N TRP A 145 -3.44 9.52 16.48
CA TRP A 145 -2.71 8.26 16.29
C TRP A 145 -1.65 8.41 15.21
N VAL A 146 -2.03 8.87 14.01
CA VAL A 146 -1.09 9.10 12.91
C VAL A 146 -0.05 10.14 13.30
N GLY A 147 -0.45 11.27 13.88
CA GLY A 147 0.45 12.33 14.32
C GLY A 147 1.48 11.82 15.31
N PHE A 148 1.04 11.18 16.39
CA PHE A 148 1.91 10.69 17.46
C PHE A 148 2.91 9.62 16.98
N PHE A 149 2.41 8.60 16.28
CA PHE A 149 3.27 7.51 15.79
C PHE A 149 4.16 7.88 14.60
N SER A 150 3.94 9.03 13.98
CA SER A 150 4.87 9.57 12.98
C SER A 150 6.07 10.32 13.60
N LEU A 151 5.96 10.82 14.83
CA LEU A 151 7.01 11.61 15.50
C LEU A 151 8.37 10.90 15.57
N PRO A 152 8.47 9.60 15.92
CA PRO A 152 9.75 8.90 15.99
C PRO A 152 10.55 8.98 14.68
N LEU A 153 9.87 8.93 13.52
CA LEU A 153 10.53 9.08 12.24
C LEU A 153 11.20 10.44 12.09
N PHE A 154 10.55 11.52 12.55
CA PHE A 154 11.11 12.86 12.44
C PHE A 154 12.24 13.11 13.43
N PHE A 155 12.20 12.53 14.62
CA PHE A 155 13.21 12.75 15.66
C PHE A 155 14.42 11.83 15.51
N PHE A 156 14.20 10.54 15.22
CA PHE A 156 15.26 9.53 15.31
C PHE A 156 15.90 9.15 13.97
N THR A 157 15.34 9.53 12.82
CA THR A 157 15.98 9.22 11.53
C THR A 157 16.87 10.37 11.06
N LYS A 158 17.90 10.05 10.29
CA LYS A 158 18.76 11.05 9.64
C LYS A 158 18.22 11.38 8.26
N ASP A 159 18.33 12.64 7.85
CA ASP A 159 18.00 13.09 6.49
C ASP A 159 19.28 13.33 5.69
N LEU A 160 19.17 13.33 4.38
CA LEU A 160 20.29 13.68 3.51
C LEU A 160 20.58 15.17 3.57
N PRO A 161 21.88 15.59 3.41
CA PRO A 161 22.23 17.00 3.37
C PRO A 161 21.55 17.71 2.20
N GLU A 162 21.03 18.89 2.46
CA GLU A 162 20.33 19.68 1.45
C GLU A 162 21.24 20.13 0.32
N ARG A 163 20.80 19.97 -0.91
CA ARG A 163 21.40 20.62 -2.06
C ARG A 163 20.83 22.02 -2.20
N LYS A 164 21.65 23.05 -2.05
CA LYS A 164 21.25 24.46 -2.19
C LYS A 164 20.83 24.76 -3.63
N ILE A 165 19.59 24.49 -3.98
CA ILE A 165 19.00 24.80 -5.28
C ILE A 165 17.70 25.56 -5.05
N THR A 166 17.53 26.69 -5.77
CA THR A 166 16.29 27.47 -5.76
C THR A 166 15.11 26.59 -6.19
N SER A 167 13.95 26.73 -5.56
CA SER A 167 12.76 25.89 -5.81
C SER A 167 12.34 25.88 -7.29
N ILE A 168 12.42 27.00 -7.99
CA ILE A 168 12.10 27.11 -9.42
C ILE A 168 13.09 26.28 -10.27
N LYS A 169 14.38 26.37 -9.99
CA LYS A 169 15.40 25.55 -10.69
C LYS A 169 15.27 24.08 -10.36
N ALA A 170 14.87 23.74 -9.13
CA ALA A 170 14.59 22.35 -8.73
C ALA A 170 13.38 21.79 -9.48
N LEU A 171 12.31 22.60 -9.66
CA LEU A 171 11.12 22.20 -10.41
C LEU A 171 11.45 21.98 -11.91
N GLN A 172 12.14 22.92 -12.54
CA GLN A 172 12.56 22.78 -13.93
C GLN A 172 13.47 21.57 -14.16
N ARG A 173 14.48 21.39 -13.30
CA ARG A 173 15.36 20.22 -13.35
C ARG A 173 14.63 18.93 -13.04
N GLY A 174 13.68 18.94 -12.11
CA GLY A 174 12.83 17.81 -11.79
C GLY A 174 11.96 17.38 -12.97
N PHE A 175 11.37 18.33 -13.69
CA PHE A 175 10.59 18.03 -14.88
C PHE A 175 11.45 17.47 -16.03
N ILE A 176 12.61 18.07 -16.29
CA ILE A 176 13.58 17.56 -17.27
C ILE A 176 14.09 16.17 -16.85
N ALA A 177 14.40 15.98 -15.56
CA ALA A 177 14.82 14.69 -15.03
C ALA A 177 13.72 13.63 -15.20
N LEU A 178 12.44 13.99 -15.05
CA LEU A 178 11.32 13.10 -15.26
C LEU A 178 11.27 12.58 -16.71
N LEU A 179 11.45 13.46 -17.68
CA LEU A 179 11.50 13.08 -19.10
C LEU A 179 12.72 12.21 -19.43
N ILE A 180 13.89 12.56 -18.90
CA ILE A 180 15.13 11.78 -19.09
C ILE A 180 15.00 10.40 -18.42
N ASN A 181 14.43 10.33 -17.23
CA ASN A 181 14.30 9.09 -16.47
C ASN A 181 13.15 8.20 -16.97
N PHE A 182 12.17 8.76 -17.67
CA PHE A 182 11.24 7.95 -18.45
C PHE A 182 11.99 7.19 -19.58
N ARG A 183 12.98 7.86 -20.20
CA ARG A 183 13.93 7.20 -21.14
C ARG A 183 14.79 6.17 -20.42
N TYR A 184 15.29 6.45 -19.19
CA TYR A 184 16.01 5.47 -18.36
C TYR A 184 15.18 4.23 -18.07
N LEU A 185 13.91 4.38 -17.68
CA LEU A 185 13.00 3.25 -17.47
C LEU A 185 12.90 2.36 -18.71
N ARG A 186 12.76 2.97 -19.88
CA ARG A 186 12.66 2.25 -21.16
C ARG A 186 13.95 1.48 -21.50
N HIS A 187 15.12 1.98 -21.09
CA HIS A 187 16.41 1.33 -21.31
C HIS A 187 16.75 0.32 -20.21
N ASN A 188 16.29 0.52 -18.98
CA ASN A 188 16.50 -0.41 -17.89
C ASN A 188 15.36 -1.42 -17.82
N LYS A 189 15.49 -2.49 -18.64
CA LYS A 189 14.48 -3.54 -18.78
C LYS A 189 14.09 -4.15 -17.42
N ALA A 190 15.02 -4.29 -16.47
CA ALA A 190 14.73 -4.89 -15.16
C ALA A 190 13.74 -4.03 -14.36
N VAL A 191 13.97 -2.71 -14.26
CA VAL A 191 13.07 -1.80 -13.57
C VAL A 191 11.72 -1.71 -14.28
N PHE A 192 11.73 -1.59 -15.61
CA PHE A 192 10.52 -1.49 -16.41
C PHE A 192 9.61 -2.73 -16.26
N PHE A 193 10.15 -3.93 -16.47
CA PHE A 193 9.38 -5.17 -16.32
C PHE A 193 8.95 -5.43 -14.89
N TYR A 194 9.76 -5.00 -13.91
CA TYR A 194 9.34 -5.08 -12.51
C TYR A 194 8.14 -4.18 -12.22
N LEU A 195 8.14 -2.93 -12.71
CA LEU A 195 7.00 -2.03 -12.53
C LEU A 195 5.73 -2.59 -13.17
N ILE A 196 5.83 -3.24 -14.34
CA ILE A 196 4.70 -3.92 -14.98
C ILE A 196 4.24 -5.11 -14.12
N ALA A 197 5.15 -5.94 -13.66
CA ALA A 197 4.80 -7.06 -12.78
C ALA A 197 4.10 -6.57 -11.53
N ASN A 198 4.68 -5.55 -10.86
CA ASN A 198 4.13 -4.93 -9.66
C ASN A 198 2.74 -4.33 -9.89
N LEU A 199 2.54 -3.65 -11.00
CA LEU A 199 1.24 -3.11 -11.41
C LEU A 199 0.18 -4.22 -11.46
N ILE A 200 0.48 -5.33 -12.14
CA ILE A 200 -0.49 -6.41 -12.36
C ILE A 200 -0.81 -7.14 -11.05
N TYR A 201 0.20 -7.62 -10.31
CA TYR A 201 -0.10 -8.40 -9.09
C TYR A 201 -0.61 -7.54 -7.93
N THR A 202 -0.21 -6.27 -7.83
CA THR A 202 -0.72 -5.37 -6.80
C THR A 202 -2.20 -5.03 -7.02
N ASP A 203 -2.62 -4.83 -8.28
CA ASP A 203 -4.03 -4.65 -8.60
C ASP A 203 -4.84 -5.92 -8.28
N GLY A 204 -4.30 -7.09 -8.61
CA GLY A 204 -4.87 -8.38 -8.20
C GLY A 204 -5.02 -8.51 -6.67
N LEU A 205 -3.97 -8.20 -5.90
CA LEU A 205 -4.01 -8.22 -4.43
C LEU A 205 -5.03 -7.24 -3.86
N ASN A 206 -5.04 -6.01 -4.33
CA ASN A 206 -5.98 -4.98 -3.86
C ASN A 206 -7.42 -5.37 -4.18
N THR A 207 -7.66 -5.96 -5.35
CA THR A 207 -8.97 -6.45 -5.76
C THR A 207 -9.42 -7.62 -4.88
N LEU A 208 -8.54 -8.59 -4.60
CA LEU A 208 -8.83 -9.69 -3.68
C LEU A 208 -9.21 -9.17 -2.29
N LEU A 209 -8.47 -8.22 -1.74
CA LEU A 209 -8.76 -7.62 -0.44
C LEU A 209 -10.10 -6.88 -0.45
N ALA A 210 -10.40 -6.12 -1.50
CA ALA A 210 -11.65 -5.37 -1.63
C ALA A 210 -12.89 -6.29 -1.72
N TYR A 211 -12.76 -7.42 -2.40
CA TYR A 211 -13.88 -8.34 -2.62
C TYR A 211 -13.94 -9.50 -1.63
N SER A 212 -12.92 -9.68 -0.76
CA SER A 212 -12.87 -10.78 0.20
C SER A 212 -14.08 -10.83 1.14
N ALA A 213 -14.51 -9.69 1.67
CA ALA A 213 -15.67 -9.60 2.54
C ALA A 213 -16.99 -9.92 1.81
N ILE A 214 -17.14 -9.45 0.58
CA ILE A 214 -18.32 -9.71 -0.28
C ILE A 214 -18.38 -11.19 -0.63
N TYR A 215 -17.25 -11.81 -0.93
CA TYR A 215 -17.17 -13.23 -1.24
C TYR A 215 -17.47 -14.11 -0.02
N ALA A 216 -16.92 -13.78 1.15
CA ALA A 216 -17.17 -14.48 2.40
C ALA A 216 -18.66 -14.44 2.80
N SER A 217 -19.28 -13.27 2.69
CA SER A 217 -20.71 -13.12 3.02
C SER A 217 -21.63 -13.69 1.92
N GLY A 218 -21.32 -13.49 0.65
CA GLY A 218 -22.18 -13.88 -0.46
C GLY A 218 -22.10 -15.38 -0.80
N THR A 219 -20.90 -15.97 -0.74
CA THR A 219 -20.67 -17.39 -1.16
C THR A 219 -20.73 -18.34 0.03
N PHE A 220 -20.22 -17.96 1.20
CA PHE A 220 -20.18 -18.80 2.39
C PHE A 220 -21.23 -18.41 3.43
N HIS A 221 -22.06 -17.39 3.16
CA HIS A 221 -23.12 -16.89 4.05
C HIS A 221 -22.62 -16.50 5.45
N MET A 222 -21.36 -16.06 5.53
CA MET A 222 -20.74 -15.63 6.79
C MET A 222 -21.41 -14.36 7.30
N GLN A 223 -21.67 -14.34 8.61
CA GLN A 223 -22.19 -13.16 9.30
C GLN A 223 -21.13 -12.05 9.34
N ILE A 224 -21.57 -10.80 9.47
CA ILE A 224 -20.68 -9.63 9.55
C ILE A 224 -19.61 -9.81 10.63
N LYS A 225 -19.97 -10.37 11.79
CA LYS A 225 -19.03 -10.66 12.88
C LYS A 225 -17.90 -11.61 12.45
N GLU A 226 -18.24 -12.66 11.73
CA GLU A 226 -17.26 -13.66 11.23
C GLU A 226 -16.35 -13.06 10.18
N VAL A 227 -16.88 -12.22 9.27
CA VAL A 227 -16.12 -11.50 8.26
C VAL A 227 -15.12 -10.53 8.92
N ILE A 228 -15.53 -9.81 9.96
CA ILE A 228 -14.63 -8.91 10.71
C ILE A 228 -13.53 -9.72 11.42
N MET A 229 -13.89 -10.84 12.07
CA MET A 229 -12.91 -11.72 12.71
C MET A 229 -11.90 -12.29 11.70
N LEU A 230 -12.38 -12.70 10.52
CA LEU A 230 -11.54 -13.16 9.43
C LEU A 230 -10.55 -12.04 8.99
N ALA A 231 -11.04 -10.82 8.76
CA ALA A 231 -10.21 -9.69 8.37
C ALA A 231 -9.12 -9.38 9.41
N ILE A 232 -9.46 -9.37 10.70
CA ILE A 232 -8.50 -9.19 11.80
C ILE A 232 -7.45 -10.31 11.77
N SER A 233 -7.89 -11.56 11.64
CA SER A 233 -7.00 -12.74 11.65
C SER A 233 -6.05 -12.74 10.45
N VAL A 234 -6.53 -12.37 9.24
CA VAL A 234 -5.71 -12.23 8.03
C VAL A 234 -4.67 -11.12 8.20
N ASN A 235 -5.06 -9.96 8.74
CA ASN A 235 -4.11 -8.87 9.01
C ASN A 235 -3.05 -9.27 10.05
N LEU A 236 -3.44 -10.03 11.10
CA LEU A 236 -2.51 -10.55 12.10
C LEU A 236 -1.49 -11.50 11.46
N THR A 237 -1.96 -12.46 10.66
CA THR A 237 -1.05 -13.39 9.95
C THR A 237 -0.18 -12.68 8.93
N ALA A 238 -0.68 -11.62 8.26
CA ALA A 238 0.11 -10.81 7.35
C ALA A 238 1.25 -10.06 8.06
N GLY A 239 0.98 -9.51 9.24
CA GLY A 239 1.99 -8.89 10.08
C GLY A 239 3.07 -9.89 10.53
N LEU A 240 2.68 -11.07 11.00
CA LEU A 240 3.60 -12.15 11.38
C LEU A 240 4.42 -12.63 10.18
N GLY A 241 3.78 -12.85 9.05
CA GLY A 241 4.45 -13.23 7.81
C GLY A 241 5.50 -12.20 7.38
N ALA A 242 5.17 -10.91 7.44
CA ALA A 242 6.11 -9.83 7.12
C ALA A 242 7.38 -9.87 8.00
N ILE A 243 7.25 -10.18 9.30
CA ILE A 243 8.40 -10.36 10.20
C ILE A 243 9.23 -11.57 9.78
N ILE A 244 8.60 -12.73 9.66
CA ILE A 244 9.29 -14.00 9.40
C ILE A 244 10.06 -13.94 8.07
N PHE A 245 9.39 -13.52 7.01
CA PHE A 245 10.00 -13.47 5.68
C PHE A 245 10.96 -12.30 5.48
N ALA A 246 11.04 -11.35 6.41
CA ALA A 246 12.04 -10.28 6.38
C ALA A 246 13.48 -10.81 6.39
N TRP A 247 13.75 -11.86 7.18
CA TRP A 247 15.07 -12.53 7.19
C TRP A 247 15.32 -13.35 5.93
N VAL A 248 14.28 -13.96 5.38
CA VAL A 248 14.38 -14.72 4.12
C VAL A 248 14.70 -13.77 2.97
N ASP A 249 14.07 -12.57 2.96
CA ASP A 249 14.35 -11.51 1.98
C ASP A 249 15.83 -11.10 2.00
N ASP A 250 16.42 -10.90 3.17
CA ASP A 250 17.82 -10.50 3.28
C ASP A 250 18.80 -11.63 2.91
N LYS A 251 18.46 -12.89 3.23
CA LYS A 251 19.35 -14.04 2.99
C LYS A 251 19.26 -14.57 1.55
N ILE A 252 18.06 -14.74 1.04
CA ILE A 252 17.79 -15.41 -0.25
C ILE A 252 17.50 -14.37 -1.34
N GLY A 253 16.88 -13.23 -0.97
CA GLY A 253 16.58 -12.12 -1.85
C GLY A 253 15.08 -11.87 -2.06
N SER A 254 14.74 -10.61 -2.30
CA SER A 254 13.35 -10.13 -2.41
C SER A 254 12.59 -10.81 -3.56
N LYS A 255 13.24 -11.07 -4.70
CA LYS A 255 12.60 -11.76 -5.83
C LYS A 255 12.05 -13.13 -5.43
N PHE A 256 12.83 -13.90 -4.68
CA PHE A 256 12.40 -15.22 -4.20
C PHE A 256 11.15 -15.09 -3.31
N VAL A 257 11.18 -14.18 -2.35
CA VAL A 257 10.04 -13.98 -1.42
C VAL A 257 8.79 -13.53 -2.17
N ILE A 258 8.91 -12.60 -3.14
CA ILE A 258 7.77 -12.17 -3.97
C ILE A 258 7.20 -13.34 -4.75
N CYS A 259 8.04 -14.09 -5.47
CA CYS A 259 7.57 -15.23 -6.27
C CYS A 259 6.91 -16.30 -5.41
N LEU A 260 7.53 -16.66 -4.27
CA LEU A 260 6.96 -17.63 -3.33
C LEU A 260 5.61 -17.14 -2.79
N SER A 261 5.54 -15.85 -2.40
CA SER A 261 4.29 -15.27 -1.91
C SER A 261 3.20 -15.31 -2.97
N LEU A 262 3.49 -14.94 -4.22
CA LEU A 262 2.51 -14.99 -5.30
C LEU A 262 2.05 -16.41 -5.63
N ILE A 263 2.95 -17.42 -5.59
CA ILE A 263 2.60 -18.82 -5.79
C ILE A 263 1.63 -19.29 -4.71
N VAL A 264 1.95 -19.03 -3.42
CA VAL A 264 1.09 -19.47 -2.32
C VAL A 264 -0.24 -18.73 -2.31
N LEU A 265 -0.23 -17.41 -2.57
CA LEU A 265 -1.45 -16.60 -2.68
C LEU A 265 -2.34 -17.14 -3.81
N ALA A 266 -1.81 -17.40 -4.99
CA ALA A 266 -2.57 -17.99 -6.09
C ALA A 266 -3.11 -19.37 -5.72
N ALA A 267 -2.30 -20.25 -5.14
CA ALA A 267 -2.75 -21.56 -4.71
C ALA A 267 -3.89 -21.48 -3.66
N THR A 268 -3.79 -20.55 -2.71
CA THR A 268 -4.84 -20.35 -1.69
C THR A 268 -6.12 -19.77 -2.30
N VAL A 269 -6.02 -18.84 -3.24
CA VAL A 269 -7.20 -18.29 -3.93
C VAL A 269 -7.87 -19.37 -4.76
N ILE A 270 -7.14 -20.18 -5.54
CA ILE A 270 -7.70 -21.32 -6.27
C ILE A 270 -8.42 -22.26 -5.30
N GLY A 271 -7.78 -22.61 -4.17
CA GLY A 271 -8.40 -23.43 -3.14
C GLY A 271 -9.70 -22.85 -2.59
N MET A 272 -9.74 -21.52 -2.33
CA MET A 272 -10.94 -20.82 -1.90
C MET A 272 -12.06 -20.84 -2.95
N LEU A 273 -11.71 -20.78 -4.24
CA LEU A 273 -12.69 -20.83 -5.33
C LEU A 273 -13.31 -22.21 -5.51
N ILE A 274 -12.58 -23.26 -5.16
CA ILE A 274 -13.03 -24.67 -5.33
C ILE A 274 -13.79 -25.15 -4.07
N THR A 275 -13.37 -24.73 -2.88
CA THR A 275 -13.94 -25.22 -1.63
C THR A 275 -15.39 -24.76 -1.39
N HIS A 276 -16.16 -25.61 -0.70
CA HIS A 276 -17.49 -25.30 -0.19
C HIS A 276 -17.51 -25.29 1.36
N SER A 277 -16.39 -25.64 1.99
CA SER A 277 -16.25 -25.67 3.45
C SER A 277 -15.78 -24.33 3.99
N VAL A 278 -16.53 -23.74 4.92
CA VAL A 278 -16.15 -22.51 5.64
C VAL A 278 -14.83 -22.70 6.39
N ILE A 279 -14.59 -23.87 6.98
CA ILE A 279 -13.35 -24.16 7.73
C ILE A 279 -12.14 -24.14 6.79
N ILE A 280 -12.24 -24.81 5.64
CA ILE A 280 -11.16 -24.81 4.65
C ILE A 280 -10.91 -23.39 4.11
N PHE A 281 -11.98 -22.64 3.87
CA PHE A 281 -11.89 -21.23 3.46
C PHE A 281 -11.11 -20.39 4.50
N TRP A 282 -11.41 -20.55 5.79
CA TRP A 282 -10.68 -19.89 6.88
C TRP A 282 -9.20 -20.26 6.88
N VAL A 283 -8.88 -21.55 6.80
CA VAL A 283 -7.47 -22.01 6.78
C VAL A 283 -6.72 -21.41 5.60
N LEU A 284 -7.32 -21.47 4.41
CA LEU A 284 -6.69 -20.90 3.20
C LEU A 284 -6.52 -19.39 3.29
N ALA A 285 -7.49 -18.68 3.87
CA ALA A 285 -7.39 -17.24 4.09
C ALA A 285 -6.25 -16.87 5.06
N LEU A 286 -6.08 -17.63 6.13
CA LEU A 286 -4.98 -17.42 7.08
C LEU A 286 -3.62 -17.74 6.47
N VAL A 287 -3.52 -18.82 5.70
CA VAL A 287 -2.30 -19.15 4.96
C VAL A 287 -1.99 -18.06 3.92
N GLY A 288 -2.97 -17.62 3.15
CA GLY A 288 -2.81 -16.47 2.23
C GLY A 288 -2.37 -15.21 2.96
N GLY A 289 -2.93 -14.94 4.14
CA GLY A 289 -2.53 -13.83 5.00
C GLY A 289 -1.03 -13.86 5.31
N ILE A 290 -0.46 -15.01 5.70
CA ILE A 290 0.98 -15.14 5.99
C ILE A 290 1.85 -14.64 4.83
N PHE A 291 1.42 -14.80 3.58
CA PHE A 291 2.18 -14.41 2.40
C PHE A 291 1.80 -13.03 1.84
N LEU A 292 0.69 -12.44 2.29
CA LEU A 292 0.27 -11.10 1.89
C LEU A 292 1.27 -10.03 2.35
N GLY A 293 1.64 -10.04 3.63
CA GLY A 293 2.61 -9.09 4.20
C GLY A 293 3.98 -9.15 3.52
N PRO A 294 4.60 -10.34 3.40
CA PRO A 294 5.86 -10.50 2.69
C PRO A 294 5.82 -10.04 1.24
N SER A 295 4.74 -10.29 0.49
CA SER A 295 4.62 -9.84 -0.90
C SER A 295 4.78 -8.32 -1.02
N GLN A 296 4.16 -7.56 -0.12
CA GLN A 296 4.23 -6.09 -0.10
C GLN A 296 5.58 -5.58 0.42
N ALA A 297 6.09 -6.17 1.50
CA ALA A 297 7.37 -5.79 2.09
C ALA A 297 8.54 -6.03 1.14
N SER A 298 8.59 -7.21 0.52
CA SER A 298 9.64 -7.58 -0.42
C SER A 298 9.53 -6.86 -1.76
N SER A 299 8.33 -6.46 -2.17
CA SER A 299 8.14 -5.58 -3.34
C SER A 299 8.86 -4.25 -3.15
N ARG A 300 8.73 -3.64 -1.98
CA ARG A 300 9.46 -2.43 -1.62
C ARG A 300 10.97 -2.67 -1.55
N SER A 301 11.40 -3.76 -0.92
CA SER A 301 12.82 -4.14 -0.82
C SER A 301 13.43 -4.39 -2.20
N TYR A 302 12.73 -5.08 -3.08
CA TYR A 302 13.20 -5.33 -4.45
C TYR A 302 13.36 -4.04 -5.23
N MET A 303 12.39 -3.13 -5.13
CA MET A 303 12.48 -1.81 -5.76
C MET A 303 13.71 -1.04 -5.30
N VAL A 304 14.01 -1.03 -3.99
CA VAL A 304 15.23 -0.43 -3.44
C VAL A 304 16.49 -1.06 -4.04
N ARG A 305 16.53 -2.38 -4.17
CA ARG A 305 17.73 -3.10 -4.65
C ARG A 305 18.04 -2.89 -6.14
N ILE A 306 17.02 -2.64 -6.97
CA ILE A 306 17.19 -2.45 -8.42
C ILE A 306 17.29 -0.96 -8.83
N THR A 307 17.07 -0.04 -7.90
CA THR A 307 17.02 1.40 -8.17
C THR A 307 18.30 2.09 -7.69
N PRO A 308 18.91 3.02 -8.45
CA PRO A 308 19.99 3.87 -7.97
C PRO A 308 19.49 4.87 -6.91
N GLU A 309 20.29 5.12 -5.87
CA GLU A 309 19.91 6.00 -4.75
C GLU A 309 19.49 7.41 -5.19
N HIS A 310 20.16 7.98 -6.18
CA HIS A 310 19.90 9.35 -6.66
C HIS A 310 18.59 9.51 -7.44
N LEU A 311 17.91 8.39 -7.79
CA LEU A 311 16.62 8.34 -8.45
C LEU A 311 15.55 7.70 -7.56
N ALA A 312 15.85 7.44 -6.29
CA ALA A 312 15.01 6.63 -5.42
C ALA A 312 13.60 7.19 -5.31
N THR A 313 13.44 8.46 -4.97
CA THR A 313 12.10 9.03 -4.74
C THR A 313 11.29 9.11 -6.03
N GLN A 314 11.94 9.45 -7.15
CA GLN A 314 11.27 9.49 -8.45
C GLN A 314 10.81 8.09 -8.90
N LEU A 315 11.65 7.08 -8.76
CA LEU A 315 11.30 5.72 -9.16
C LEU A 315 10.25 5.11 -8.22
N PHE A 316 10.23 5.47 -6.93
CA PHE A 316 9.10 5.18 -6.06
C PHE A 316 7.83 5.95 -6.43
N GLY A 317 7.95 7.13 -7.07
CA GLY A 317 6.82 7.81 -7.71
C GLY A 317 6.21 6.99 -8.86
N PHE A 318 7.04 6.40 -9.72
CA PHE A 318 6.57 5.46 -10.76
C PHE A 318 6.02 4.15 -10.18
N TYR A 319 6.60 3.67 -9.08
CA TYR A 319 6.09 2.52 -8.34
C TYR A 319 4.69 2.79 -7.77
N ALA A 320 4.46 3.94 -7.16
CA ALA A 320 3.13 4.34 -6.68
C ALA A 320 2.14 4.54 -7.84
N LEU A 321 2.59 5.16 -8.95
CA LEU A 321 1.81 5.27 -10.18
C LEU A 321 1.38 3.89 -10.69
N SER A 322 2.30 2.91 -10.74
CA SER A 322 1.99 1.57 -11.21
C SER A 322 0.89 0.90 -10.37
N GLY A 323 0.86 1.12 -9.05
CA GLY A 323 -0.18 0.58 -8.18
C GLY A 323 -1.55 1.28 -8.26
N ARG A 324 -1.66 2.41 -8.98
CA ARG A 324 -2.89 3.22 -9.04
C ARG A 324 -3.54 3.31 -10.42
N VAL A 325 -2.73 3.32 -11.49
CA VAL A 325 -3.24 3.47 -12.87
C VAL A 325 -4.21 2.37 -13.25
N THR A 326 -4.01 1.18 -12.74
CA THR A 326 -4.85 0.01 -13.05
C THR A 326 -5.84 -0.36 -11.97
N ALA A 327 -5.89 0.37 -10.86
CA ALA A 327 -6.71 0.01 -9.69
C ALA A 327 -8.22 -0.13 -9.97
N PHE A 328 -8.69 0.29 -11.14
CA PHE A 328 -10.06 0.07 -11.59
C PHE A 328 -10.24 -1.20 -12.42
N ILE A 329 -9.16 -1.79 -12.98
CA ILE A 329 -9.24 -2.93 -13.91
C ILE A 329 -9.70 -4.18 -13.16
N GLY A 330 -9.10 -4.49 -12.02
CA GLY A 330 -9.48 -5.64 -11.20
C GLY A 330 -10.95 -5.61 -10.81
N PRO A 331 -11.44 -4.56 -10.12
CA PRO A 331 -12.86 -4.41 -9.78
C PRO A 331 -13.81 -4.46 -10.98
N PHE A 332 -13.44 -3.84 -12.09
CA PHE A 332 -14.22 -3.87 -13.32
C PHE A 332 -14.37 -5.30 -13.86
N LEU A 333 -13.27 -6.05 -13.94
CA LEU A 333 -13.29 -7.44 -14.41
C LEU A 333 -14.08 -8.36 -13.48
N VAL A 334 -13.93 -8.21 -12.14
CA VAL A 334 -14.74 -8.96 -11.16
C VAL A 334 -16.23 -8.68 -11.38
N GLY A 335 -16.61 -7.42 -11.50
CA GLY A 335 -18.01 -7.04 -11.74
C GLY A 335 -18.56 -7.59 -13.06
N LEU A 336 -17.78 -7.47 -14.14
CA LEU A 336 -18.14 -7.97 -15.46
C LEU A 336 -18.35 -9.50 -15.45
N LEU A 337 -17.36 -10.27 -14.96
CA LEU A 337 -17.42 -11.72 -14.91
C LEU A 337 -18.54 -12.21 -13.98
N THR A 338 -18.71 -11.57 -12.81
CA THR A 338 -19.81 -11.91 -11.89
C THR A 338 -21.16 -11.71 -12.56
N LYS A 339 -21.34 -10.62 -13.31
CA LYS A 339 -22.59 -10.32 -14.02
C LYS A 339 -22.84 -11.31 -15.16
N LEU A 340 -21.83 -11.63 -15.96
CA LEU A 340 -21.97 -12.52 -17.11
C LEU A 340 -22.28 -13.97 -16.70
N TYR A 341 -21.62 -14.47 -15.66
CA TYR A 341 -21.73 -15.86 -15.22
C TYR A 341 -22.63 -16.05 -13.99
N GLN A 342 -23.21 -14.97 -13.45
CA GLN A 342 -24.05 -14.97 -12.24
C GLN A 342 -23.38 -15.70 -11.05
N SER A 343 -22.05 -15.57 -10.95
CA SER A 343 -21.24 -16.27 -9.97
C SER A 343 -20.10 -15.43 -9.45
N GLN A 344 -20.05 -15.18 -8.14
CA GLN A 344 -18.94 -14.50 -7.47
C GLN A 344 -17.63 -15.30 -7.60
N ARG A 345 -17.72 -16.63 -7.62
CA ARG A 345 -16.55 -17.50 -7.82
C ARG A 345 -15.86 -17.21 -9.15
N VAL A 346 -16.66 -17.09 -10.22
CA VAL A 346 -16.14 -16.76 -11.56
C VAL A 346 -15.58 -15.34 -11.59
N GLY A 347 -16.22 -14.39 -10.88
CA GLY A 347 -15.69 -13.02 -10.76
C GLY A 347 -14.27 -12.98 -10.21
N LEU A 348 -13.99 -13.77 -9.18
CA LEU A 348 -12.67 -13.79 -8.54
C LEU A 348 -11.57 -14.51 -9.33
N PHE A 349 -11.89 -15.12 -10.48
CA PHE A 349 -10.83 -15.53 -11.42
C PHE A 349 -10.06 -14.34 -12.02
N ALA A 350 -10.65 -13.13 -12.07
CA ALA A 350 -9.95 -11.96 -12.57
C ALA A 350 -8.71 -11.61 -11.74
N PRO A 351 -8.81 -11.34 -10.42
CA PRO A 351 -7.64 -11.09 -9.58
C PRO A 351 -6.68 -12.28 -9.51
N GLU A 352 -7.19 -13.52 -9.57
CA GLU A 352 -6.36 -14.71 -9.65
C GLU A 352 -5.47 -14.71 -10.91
N LEU A 353 -6.05 -14.43 -12.08
CA LEU A 353 -5.30 -14.30 -13.33
C LEU A 353 -4.24 -13.19 -13.24
N MET A 354 -4.57 -12.08 -12.57
CA MET A 354 -3.61 -10.98 -12.36
C MET A 354 -2.43 -11.42 -11.48
N LEU A 355 -2.66 -12.22 -10.43
CA LEU A 355 -1.57 -12.78 -9.61
C LEU A 355 -0.66 -13.69 -10.44
N LEU A 356 -1.25 -14.59 -11.24
CA LEU A 356 -0.51 -15.51 -12.10
C LEU A 356 0.28 -14.80 -13.20
N LEU A 357 -0.30 -13.77 -13.83
CA LEU A 357 0.39 -12.93 -14.81
C LEU A 357 1.53 -12.14 -14.16
N GLY A 358 1.28 -11.53 -13.01
CA GLY A 358 2.31 -10.84 -12.24
C GLY A 358 3.47 -11.77 -11.85
N LEU A 359 3.16 -12.99 -11.42
CA LEU A 359 4.15 -14.02 -11.15
C LEU A 359 4.96 -14.37 -12.40
N ALA A 360 4.30 -14.59 -13.54
CA ALA A 360 4.98 -14.87 -14.80
C ALA A 360 5.98 -13.77 -15.17
N PHE A 361 5.57 -12.49 -15.10
CA PHE A 361 6.50 -11.38 -15.31
C PHE A 361 7.65 -11.36 -14.31
N MET A 362 7.40 -11.66 -13.02
CA MET A 362 8.45 -11.74 -12.00
C MET A 362 9.46 -12.85 -12.29
N LEU A 363 9.05 -14.00 -12.82
CA LEU A 363 9.94 -15.11 -13.13
C LEU A 363 10.93 -14.75 -14.24
N PHE A 364 10.52 -13.97 -15.25
CA PHE A 364 11.40 -13.51 -16.33
C PHE A 364 12.43 -12.47 -15.91
N LEU A 365 12.26 -11.82 -14.76
CA LEU A 365 13.22 -10.84 -14.26
C LEU A 365 14.55 -11.50 -13.86
N PRO A 366 15.71 -10.87 -14.08
CA PRO A 366 16.98 -11.40 -13.61
C PRO A 366 17.00 -11.48 -12.08
N ARG A 367 17.63 -12.54 -11.54
CA ARG A 367 17.98 -12.55 -10.12
C ARG A 367 18.98 -11.44 -9.88
N HIS A 368 18.71 -10.56 -8.93
CA HIS A 368 19.69 -9.57 -8.53
C HIS A 368 20.84 -10.32 -7.83
N GLN A 369 21.93 -10.57 -8.56
CA GLN A 369 23.16 -11.11 -7.98
C GLN A 369 23.77 -10.03 -7.10
N LYS A 370 24.22 -10.41 -5.89
CA LYS A 370 25.12 -9.56 -5.10
C LYS A 370 26.25 -9.12 -6.02
N SER A 371 26.54 -7.83 -6.05
CA SER A 371 27.64 -7.30 -6.86
C SER A 371 28.94 -8.08 -6.55
N PRO A 372 29.80 -8.42 -7.54
CA PRO A 372 31.03 -9.17 -7.31
C PRO A 372 31.97 -8.54 -6.27
N SER A 373 31.81 -7.24 -5.96
CA SER A 373 32.52 -6.56 -4.87
C SER A 373 32.13 -6.99 -3.45
N GLN A 374 31.13 -7.86 -3.27
CA GLN A 374 30.68 -8.38 -1.97
C GLN A 374 31.11 -9.84 -1.70
N ILE A 375 31.95 -10.41 -2.56
CA ILE A 375 32.49 -11.78 -2.41
C ILE A 375 33.96 -11.75 -1.92
N GLN A 376 34.50 -10.55 -1.67
CA GLN A 376 35.89 -10.36 -1.21
C GLN A 376 35.94 -9.72 0.18
N ASP A 377 35.26 -10.31 1.17
CA ASP A 377 35.56 -10.11 2.59
C ASP A 377 35.26 -11.41 3.36
#